data_99c9aa05a4eba23d8fa606c784c119d5
#
_entry.id   99c9aa05a4eba23d8fa606c784c119d5
#
_cell.length_a   1.000
_cell.length_b   1.000
_cell.length_c   1.000
_cell.angle_alpha   90.00
_cell.angle_beta   90.00
_cell.angle_gamma   90.00
#
_symmetry.space_group_name_H-M   'P 1'
#
loop_
_entity.id
_entity.type
_entity.pdbx_description
1 polymer ?
#
loop_
_entity_poly.entity_id
_entity_poly.type
_entity_poly.pdbx_seq_one_letter_code
_entity_poly.pdbx_strand_id
1 'polypeptide(L)'
;LGGGLVKGSLVLLGGEPGIGKSTLLLQICSYFGREHTILYVSGEESVRQVKLRADRLGVVTTNLYLLSITDAESVCSTITATRPDIVIIDSIQTMNIRDISSSSGSITQVRECTNMFMHLAKDLEIPIFLVGHVNKDGAIAGPKVMEHIVDTVLFFEGDRHQSYRLLRAVKNRYGSTNEIGVFEMLDNGLSQVENPSEMFLSGRPCGVSGSLSLIHIS
;
A
#
# COMPACT_ATOMS: atom_id res chain seq x y z
N LEU A 1 0.63 -3.96 -11.92
CA LEU A 1 0.88 -5.34 -11.43
C LEU A 1 0.85 -6.39 -12.55
N GLY A 2 0.94 -6.00 -13.82
CA GLY A 2 1.06 -6.95 -14.95
C GLY A 2 -0.19 -7.80 -15.20
N GLY A 3 -1.37 -7.27 -14.89
CA GLY A 3 -2.66 -7.96 -15.18
C GLY A 3 -3.45 -8.36 -13.96
N GLY A 4 -3.01 -8.00 -12.75
CA GLY A 4 -3.79 -8.23 -11.54
C GLY A 4 -2.97 -8.61 -10.32
N LEU A 5 -3.68 -8.99 -9.26
CA LEU A 5 -3.12 -9.44 -8.00
C LEU A 5 -2.90 -10.95 -8.04
N VAL A 6 -1.67 -11.39 -7.85
CA VAL A 6 -1.31 -12.81 -7.89
C VAL A 6 -1.68 -13.48 -6.56
N LYS A 7 -2.36 -14.64 -6.63
CA LYS A 7 -2.67 -15.45 -5.44
C LYS A 7 -1.41 -15.84 -4.69
N GLY A 8 -1.46 -15.78 -3.38
CA GLY A 8 -0.31 -16.10 -2.52
C GLY A 8 0.84 -15.10 -2.59
N SER A 9 0.66 -13.93 -3.21
CA SER A 9 1.69 -12.90 -3.27
C SER A 9 1.68 -12.00 -2.04
N LEU A 10 2.88 -11.57 -1.63
CA LEU A 10 3.07 -10.54 -0.61
C LEU A 10 3.49 -9.24 -1.28
N VAL A 11 2.68 -8.19 -1.15
CA VAL A 11 2.87 -6.88 -1.77
C VAL A 11 3.16 -5.85 -0.69
N LEU A 12 4.29 -5.16 -0.79
CA LEU A 12 4.62 -4.03 0.07
C LEU A 12 4.22 -2.72 -0.60
N LEU A 13 3.40 -1.92 0.06
CA LEU A 13 3.10 -0.55 -0.30
C LEU A 13 3.88 0.39 0.63
N GLY A 14 5.02 0.91 0.14
CA GLY A 14 5.86 1.86 0.83
C GLY A 14 5.50 3.31 0.51
N GLY A 15 5.82 4.23 1.41
CA GLY A 15 5.66 5.67 1.19
C GLY A 15 5.66 6.46 2.49
N GLU A 16 5.85 7.79 2.42
CA GLU A 16 5.87 8.66 3.60
C GLU A 16 4.58 8.56 4.43
N PRO A 17 4.65 8.74 5.76
CA PRO A 17 3.45 8.88 6.58
C PRO A 17 2.58 10.04 6.08
N GLY A 18 1.26 9.82 5.97
CA GLY A 18 0.31 10.85 5.51
C GLY A 18 0.27 11.09 4.00
N ILE A 19 1.01 10.33 3.17
CA ILE A 19 0.99 10.49 1.70
C ILE A 19 -0.33 10.00 1.05
N GLY A 20 -1.11 9.17 1.75
CA GLY A 20 -2.39 8.64 1.25
C GLY A 20 -2.42 7.13 1.01
N LYS A 21 -1.47 6.34 1.55
CA LYS A 21 -1.43 4.87 1.39
C LYS A 21 -2.73 4.20 1.82
N SER A 22 -3.19 4.49 3.04
CA SER A 22 -4.44 3.92 3.58
C SER A 22 -5.68 4.38 2.80
N THR A 23 -5.65 5.62 2.25
CA THR A 23 -6.70 6.13 1.35
C THR A 23 -6.75 5.30 0.08
N LEU A 24 -5.60 5.08 -0.57
CA LEU A 24 -5.49 4.26 -1.77
C LEU A 24 -6.04 2.84 -1.51
N LEU A 25 -5.61 2.20 -0.41
CA LEU A 25 -6.03 0.84 -0.10
C LEU A 25 -7.52 0.74 0.22
N LEU A 26 -8.11 1.71 0.93
CA LEU A 26 -9.56 1.72 1.16
C LEU A 26 -10.36 1.90 -0.13
N GLN A 27 -9.89 2.73 -1.06
CA GLN A 27 -10.52 2.84 -2.39
C GLN A 27 -10.39 1.56 -3.21
N ILE A 28 -9.24 0.87 -3.12
CA ILE A 28 -9.04 -0.46 -3.71
C ILE A 28 -10.01 -1.47 -3.09
N CYS A 29 -10.27 -1.40 -1.76
CA CYS A 29 -11.27 -2.25 -1.10
C CYS A 29 -12.68 -2.04 -1.67
N SER A 30 -13.05 -0.81 -2.05
CA SER A 30 -14.35 -0.56 -2.71
C SER A 30 -14.48 -1.27 -4.05
N TYR A 31 -13.36 -1.43 -4.75
CA TYR A 31 -13.30 -2.10 -6.06
C TYR A 31 -13.39 -3.63 -5.91
N PHE A 32 -12.47 -4.19 -5.13
CA PHE A 32 -12.41 -5.65 -4.93
C PHE A 32 -13.56 -6.18 -4.09
N GLY A 33 -14.07 -5.39 -3.15
CA GLY A 33 -15.15 -5.78 -2.26
C GLY A 33 -16.50 -6.02 -2.95
N ARG A 34 -16.59 -5.79 -4.27
CA ARG A 34 -17.77 -6.15 -5.07
C ARG A 34 -17.90 -7.67 -5.25
N GLU A 35 -16.78 -8.37 -5.34
CA GLU A 35 -16.71 -9.80 -5.67
C GLU A 35 -15.88 -10.62 -4.67
N HIS A 36 -15.05 -9.95 -3.85
CA HIS A 36 -14.08 -10.59 -2.98
C HIS A 36 -14.24 -10.15 -1.53
N THR A 37 -14.00 -11.08 -0.62
CA THR A 37 -13.93 -10.79 0.82
C THR A 37 -12.56 -10.22 1.17
N ILE A 38 -12.54 -9.11 1.90
CA ILE A 38 -11.33 -8.39 2.27
C ILE A 38 -11.25 -8.29 3.78
N LEU A 39 -10.12 -8.68 4.35
CA LEU A 39 -9.78 -8.42 5.74
C LEU A 39 -8.78 -7.26 5.82
N TYR A 40 -9.19 -6.15 6.39
CA TYR A 40 -8.33 -4.99 6.66
C TYR A 40 -7.95 -4.98 8.14
N VAL A 41 -6.68 -5.20 8.41
CA VAL A 41 -6.08 -5.19 9.75
C VAL A 41 -5.41 -3.85 9.98
N SER A 42 -5.86 -3.10 10.98
CA SER A 42 -5.25 -1.85 11.40
C SER A 42 -4.53 -2.01 12.73
N GLY A 43 -3.26 -1.64 12.77
CA GLY A 43 -2.49 -1.60 14.01
C GLY A 43 -2.37 -0.19 14.60
N GLU A 44 -2.78 0.85 13.87
CA GLU A 44 -2.67 2.26 14.28
C GLU A 44 -4.02 2.86 14.65
N GLU A 45 -5.06 2.50 13.92
CA GLU A 45 -6.39 3.07 14.06
C GLU A 45 -7.40 2.04 14.57
N SER A 46 -8.36 2.51 15.36
CA SER A 46 -9.50 1.70 15.77
C SER A 46 -10.42 1.40 14.57
N VAL A 47 -11.18 0.32 14.67
CA VAL A 47 -12.20 -0.06 13.65
C VAL A 47 -13.13 1.12 13.32
N ARG A 48 -13.52 1.89 14.32
CA ARG A 48 -14.39 3.08 14.16
C ARG A 48 -13.73 4.15 13.28
N GLN A 49 -12.43 4.43 13.50
CA GLN A 49 -11.69 5.43 12.73
C GLN A 49 -11.51 5.01 11.27
N VAL A 50 -11.14 3.74 11.06
CA VAL A 50 -11.04 3.17 9.70
C VAL A 50 -12.40 3.23 8.99
N LYS A 51 -13.50 2.88 9.69
CA LYS A 51 -14.85 2.96 9.14
C LYS A 51 -15.23 4.39 8.75
N LEU A 52 -15.01 5.38 9.61
CA LEU A 52 -15.30 6.79 9.31
C LEU A 52 -14.54 7.27 8.08
N ARG A 53 -13.30 6.82 7.91
CA ARG A 53 -12.50 7.13 6.71
C ARG A 53 -13.10 6.44 5.48
N ALA A 54 -13.45 5.17 5.57
CA ALA A 54 -14.09 4.43 4.49
C ALA A 54 -15.41 5.08 4.05
N ASP A 55 -16.26 5.48 4.99
CA ASP A 55 -17.52 6.17 4.74
C ASP A 55 -17.29 7.51 3.99
N ARG A 56 -16.29 8.31 4.42
CA ARG A 56 -15.91 9.56 3.75
C ARG A 56 -15.44 9.36 2.30
N LEU A 57 -14.75 8.24 2.04
CA LEU A 57 -14.25 7.87 0.72
C LEU A 57 -15.32 7.20 -0.15
N GLY A 58 -16.54 7.05 0.34
CA GLY A 58 -17.63 6.39 -0.39
C GLY A 58 -17.40 4.89 -0.59
N VAL A 59 -16.65 4.25 0.31
CA VAL A 59 -16.42 2.79 0.25
C VAL A 59 -17.67 2.08 0.71
N VAL A 60 -18.44 1.58 -0.26
CA VAL A 60 -19.69 0.86 -0.01
C VAL A 60 -19.50 -0.61 -0.41
N THR A 61 -19.26 -1.46 0.58
CA THR A 61 -19.20 -2.91 0.38
C THR A 61 -19.51 -3.65 1.69
N THR A 62 -20.22 -4.76 1.58
CA THR A 62 -20.50 -5.68 2.69
C THR A 62 -19.38 -6.71 2.91
N ASN A 63 -18.41 -6.76 2.00
CA ASN A 63 -17.33 -7.75 2.00
C ASN A 63 -16.02 -7.22 2.61
N LEU A 64 -16.02 -6.03 3.22
CA LEU A 64 -14.88 -5.47 3.94
C LEU A 64 -15.02 -5.71 5.43
N TYR A 65 -14.15 -6.53 5.98
CA TYR A 65 -14.04 -6.82 7.41
C TYR A 65 -12.88 -6.04 8.02
N LEU A 66 -13.13 -5.37 9.15
CA LEU A 66 -12.15 -4.54 9.83
C LEU A 66 -11.72 -5.21 11.14
N LEU A 67 -10.42 -5.29 11.37
CA LEU A 67 -9.83 -5.83 12.59
C LEU A 67 -8.79 -4.85 13.13
N SER A 68 -8.83 -4.53 14.43
CA SER A 68 -7.85 -3.64 15.07
C SER A 68 -7.08 -4.41 16.12
N ILE A 69 -5.94 -4.98 15.72
CA ILE A 69 -4.99 -5.69 16.59
C ILE A 69 -3.56 -5.57 16.04
N THR A 70 -2.57 -5.75 16.92
CA THR A 70 -1.13 -5.67 16.58
C THR A 70 -0.41 -7.00 16.76
N ASP A 71 -1.03 -8.01 17.35
CA ASP A 71 -0.46 -9.35 17.54
C ASP A 71 -0.50 -10.14 16.24
N ALA A 72 0.66 -10.35 15.61
CA ALA A 72 0.77 -11.00 14.31
C ALA A 72 0.26 -12.47 14.31
N GLU A 73 0.42 -13.19 15.41
CA GLU A 73 -0.04 -14.58 15.55
C GLU A 73 -1.57 -14.64 15.56
N SER A 74 -2.22 -13.71 16.27
CA SER A 74 -3.69 -13.59 16.28
C SER A 74 -4.23 -13.16 14.90
N VAL A 75 -3.51 -12.30 14.17
CA VAL A 75 -3.84 -11.96 12.78
C VAL A 75 -3.78 -13.20 11.90
N CYS A 76 -2.69 -13.97 11.97
CA CYS A 76 -2.53 -15.21 11.19
C CYS A 76 -3.63 -16.23 11.50
N SER A 77 -3.97 -16.39 12.77
CA SER A 77 -5.04 -17.29 13.22
C SER A 77 -6.40 -16.85 12.65
N THR A 78 -6.68 -15.54 12.65
CA THR A 78 -7.91 -14.97 12.08
C THR A 78 -7.98 -15.20 10.56
N ILE A 79 -6.88 -14.94 9.83
CA ILE A 79 -6.81 -15.18 8.37
C ILE A 79 -7.04 -16.66 8.06
N THR A 80 -6.43 -17.55 8.82
CA THR A 80 -6.58 -19.01 8.64
C THR A 80 -8.02 -19.46 8.87
N ALA A 81 -8.70 -18.92 9.88
CA ALA A 81 -10.07 -19.25 10.23
C ALA A 81 -11.09 -18.67 9.25
N THR A 82 -10.91 -17.43 8.82
CA THR A 82 -11.91 -16.69 7.99
C THR A 82 -11.69 -16.84 6.50
N ARG A 83 -10.48 -17.19 6.06
CA ARG A 83 -10.12 -17.38 4.63
C ARG A 83 -10.59 -16.25 3.73
N PRO A 84 -10.23 -15.00 4.00
CA PRO A 84 -10.57 -13.89 3.10
C PRO A 84 -9.86 -14.04 1.75
N ASP A 85 -10.40 -13.44 0.69
CA ASP A 85 -9.76 -13.45 -0.62
C ASP A 85 -8.55 -12.51 -0.69
N ILE A 86 -8.54 -11.44 0.11
CA ILE A 86 -7.48 -10.43 0.17
C ILE A 86 -7.27 -10.00 1.62
N VAL A 87 -6.02 -9.79 2.03
CA VAL A 87 -5.67 -9.23 3.33
C VAL A 87 -4.88 -7.93 3.17
N ILE A 88 -5.17 -6.94 4.01
CA ILE A 88 -4.41 -5.69 4.11
C ILE A 88 -3.95 -5.51 5.55
N ILE A 89 -2.67 -5.22 5.75
CA ILE A 89 -2.06 -4.96 7.07
C ILE A 89 -1.51 -3.54 7.08
N ASP A 90 -2.13 -2.67 7.86
CA ASP A 90 -1.82 -1.24 7.96
C ASP A 90 -1.54 -0.84 9.43
N SER A 91 -0.27 -0.78 9.83
CA SER A 91 0.98 -0.96 9.11
C SER A 91 1.79 -2.14 9.67
N ILE A 92 2.76 -2.62 8.90
CA ILE A 92 3.66 -3.71 9.34
C ILE A 92 4.49 -3.28 10.55
N GLN A 93 4.81 -2.00 10.70
CA GLN A 93 5.61 -1.49 11.83
C GLN A 93 4.88 -1.59 13.17
N THR A 94 3.56 -1.69 13.18
CA THR A 94 2.77 -1.86 14.41
C THR A 94 2.61 -3.30 14.82
N MET A 95 2.88 -4.25 13.89
CA MET A 95 2.77 -5.67 14.18
C MET A 95 3.91 -6.14 15.09
N ASN A 96 3.60 -7.10 15.94
CA ASN A 96 4.56 -7.73 16.84
C ASN A 96 4.29 -9.22 17.03
N ILE A 97 5.36 -9.95 17.34
CA ILE A 97 5.35 -11.34 17.77
C ILE A 97 5.77 -11.33 19.24
N ARG A 98 4.99 -11.93 20.13
CA ARG A 98 5.17 -11.84 21.59
C ARG A 98 6.48 -12.45 22.07
N ASP A 99 6.91 -13.53 21.46
CA ASP A 99 8.12 -14.27 21.86
C ASP A 99 9.41 -13.55 21.45
N ILE A 100 9.32 -12.47 20.69
CA ILE A 100 10.47 -11.65 20.28
C ILE A 100 10.60 -10.45 21.21
N SER A 101 11.68 -10.38 21.97
CA SER A 101 11.91 -9.37 23.00
C SER A 101 12.14 -7.94 22.52
N SER A 102 12.24 -7.72 21.18
CA SER A 102 12.43 -6.40 20.62
C SER A 102 11.12 -5.61 20.47
N SER A 103 11.20 -4.29 20.53
CA SER A 103 10.03 -3.40 20.41
C SER A 103 9.33 -3.51 19.05
N SER A 104 8.02 -3.25 19.01
CA SER A 104 7.28 -3.05 17.75
C SER A 104 7.97 -2.00 16.88
N GLY A 105 8.00 -2.21 15.57
CA GLY A 105 8.68 -1.33 14.62
C GLY A 105 10.21 -1.51 14.55
N SER A 106 10.82 -2.32 15.42
CA SER A 106 12.23 -2.69 15.29
C SER A 106 12.45 -3.53 14.02
N ILE A 107 13.68 -3.48 13.48
CA ILE A 107 14.06 -4.24 12.27
C ILE A 107 13.74 -5.73 12.44
N THR A 108 14.02 -6.28 13.62
CA THR A 108 13.78 -7.70 13.94
C THR A 108 12.29 -8.03 13.89
N GLN A 109 11.46 -7.26 14.60
CA GLN A 109 9.99 -7.47 14.60
C GLN A 109 9.40 -7.35 13.19
N VAL A 110 9.76 -6.30 12.46
CA VAL A 110 9.25 -6.07 11.10
C VAL A 110 9.66 -7.22 10.17
N ARG A 111 10.90 -7.69 10.26
CA ARG A 111 11.39 -8.82 9.46
C ARG A 111 10.64 -10.11 9.76
N GLU A 112 10.53 -10.46 11.04
CA GLU A 112 9.89 -11.71 11.44
C GLU A 112 8.39 -11.72 11.19
N CYS A 113 7.69 -10.60 11.44
CA CYS A 113 6.28 -10.46 11.04
C CYS A 113 6.10 -10.57 9.52
N THR A 114 7.00 -9.95 8.72
CA THR A 114 6.95 -10.06 7.26
C THR A 114 7.15 -11.49 6.78
N ASN A 115 8.11 -12.23 7.37
CA ASN A 115 8.33 -13.64 7.06
C ASN A 115 7.09 -14.48 7.40
N MET A 116 6.48 -14.26 8.56
CA MET A 116 5.26 -14.96 8.99
C MET A 116 4.11 -14.75 7.98
N PHE A 117 3.86 -13.51 7.58
CA PHE A 117 2.84 -13.20 6.58
C PHE A 117 3.19 -13.73 5.18
N MET A 118 4.48 -13.79 4.82
CA MET A 118 4.92 -14.38 3.56
C MET A 118 4.59 -15.88 3.50
N HIS A 119 4.92 -16.63 4.56
CA HIS A 119 4.59 -18.05 4.63
C HIS A 119 3.08 -18.25 4.56
N LEU A 120 2.34 -17.51 5.38
CA LEU A 120 0.87 -17.60 5.40
C LEU A 120 0.24 -17.30 4.03
N ALA A 121 0.70 -16.24 3.34
CA ALA A 121 0.21 -15.90 2.01
C ALA A 121 0.38 -17.05 1.03
N LYS A 122 1.56 -17.67 1.03
CA LYS A 122 1.87 -18.80 0.13
C LYS A 122 1.10 -20.06 0.48
N ASP A 123 1.03 -20.41 1.76
CA ASP A 123 0.38 -21.62 2.24
C ASP A 123 -1.14 -21.61 2.00
N LEU A 124 -1.75 -20.42 2.12
CA LEU A 124 -3.19 -20.23 1.94
C LEU A 124 -3.59 -19.77 0.53
N GLU A 125 -2.60 -19.42 -0.32
CA GLU A 125 -2.81 -18.80 -1.63
C GLU A 125 -3.59 -17.48 -1.55
N ILE A 126 -3.47 -16.74 -0.43
CA ILE A 126 -4.14 -15.47 -0.19
C ILE A 126 -3.16 -14.33 -0.43
N PRO A 127 -3.44 -13.36 -1.32
CA PRO A 127 -2.61 -12.18 -1.47
C PRO A 127 -2.72 -11.26 -0.25
N ILE A 128 -1.56 -10.80 0.23
CA ILE A 128 -1.47 -9.92 1.40
C ILE A 128 -0.76 -8.62 1.02
N PHE A 129 -1.40 -7.47 1.29
CA PHE A 129 -0.78 -6.16 1.23
C PHE A 129 -0.21 -5.78 2.60
N LEU A 130 1.05 -5.37 2.63
CA LEU A 130 1.69 -4.76 3.79
C LEU A 130 1.87 -3.27 3.52
N VAL A 131 1.37 -2.42 4.40
CA VAL A 131 1.68 -1.00 4.40
C VAL A 131 2.97 -0.77 5.18
N GLY A 132 3.93 -0.07 4.55
CA GLY A 132 5.20 0.31 5.17
C GLY A 132 5.40 1.82 5.15
N HIS A 133 5.84 2.39 6.28
CA HIS A 133 6.22 3.80 6.34
C HIS A 133 7.70 3.96 5.98
N VAL A 134 8.03 4.91 5.08
CA VAL A 134 9.40 5.28 4.68
C VAL A 134 9.68 6.71 5.09
N ASN A 135 10.86 7.01 5.64
CA ASN A 135 11.32 8.37 5.92
C ASN A 135 11.91 9.00 4.65
N LYS A 136 11.98 10.35 4.62
CA LYS A 136 12.51 11.13 3.48
C LYS A 136 13.92 10.73 3.03
N ASP A 137 14.72 10.21 3.93
CA ASP A 137 16.10 9.79 3.67
C ASP A 137 16.21 8.37 3.06
N GLY A 138 15.08 7.73 2.73
CA GLY A 138 15.05 6.36 2.22
C GLY A 138 15.62 5.31 3.18
N ALA A 139 16.03 5.75 4.37
CA ALA A 139 16.63 4.93 5.41
C ALA A 139 15.60 4.64 6.49
N ILE A 140 14.71 3.71 6.22
CA ILE A 140 13.93 3.15 7.31
C ILE A 140 14.49 1.79 7.68
N ALA A 141 14.58 1.64 8.97
CA ALA A 141 14.53 0.34 9.59
C ALA A 141 13.24 -0.37 9.13
N GLY A 142 13.31 -1.13 8.05
CA GLY A 142 12.19 -1.90 7.59
C GLY A 142 12.09 -2.13 6.08
N PRO A 143 11.89 -1.13 5.21
CA PRO A 143 11.61 -1.39 3.79
C PRO A 143 12.71 -2.18 3.08
N LYS A 144 13.98 -1.82 3.23
CA LYS A 144 15.10 -2.56 2.60
C LYS A 144 15.17 -4.02 3.05
N VAL A 145 14.88 -4.30 4.31
CA VAL A 145 14.83 -5.67 4.82
C VAL A 145 13.64 -6.43 4.24
N MET A 146 12.49 -5.77 4.11
CA MET A 146 11.28 -6.36 3.54
C MET A 146 11.36 -6.57 2.02
N GLU A 147 12.07 -5.68 1.29
CA GLU A 147 12.21 -5.76 -0.18
C GLU A 147 12.73 -7.11 -0.67
N HIS A 148 13.58 -7.77 0.11
CA HIS A 148 14.09 -9.10 -0.22
C HIS A 148 13.07 -10.21 0.04
N ILE A 149 12.17 -10.01 1.00
CA ILE A 149 11.18 -11.00 1.42
C ILE A 149 9.95 -10.96 0.51
N VAL A 150 9.42 -9.77 0.24
CA VAL A 150 8.17 -9.59 -0.50
C VAL A 150 8.32 -9.86 -2.00
N ASP A 151 7.22 -10.20 -2.67
CA ASP A 151 7.20 -10.48 -4.10
C ASP A 151 7.12 -9.20 -4.94
N THR A 152 6.41 -8.19 -4.45
CA THR A 152 6.21 -6.91 -5.13
C THR A 152 6.42 -5.76 -4.15
N VAL A 153 7.10 -4.72 -4.62
CA VAL A 153 7.28 -3.45 -3.89
C VAL A 153 6.70 -2.32 -4.72
N LEU A 154 5.72 -1.67 -4.16
CA LEU A 154 5.10 -0.46 -4.70
C LEU A 154 5.50 0.74 -3.83
N PHE A 155 5.94 1.82 -4.45
CA PHE A 155 6.20 3.09 -3.78
C PHE A 155 5.13 4.10 -4.13
N PHE A 156 4.56 4.72 -3.10
CA PHE A 156 3.60 5.81 -3.21
C PHE A 156 4.30 7.10 -2.78
N GLU A 157 4.53 7.98 -3.75
CA GLU A 157 5.35 9.18 -3.62
C GLU A 157 4.55 10.43 -3.96
N GLY A 158 5.03 11.59 -3.50
CA GLY A 158 4.47 12.90 -3.83
C GLY A 158 4.89 13.95 -2.82
N ASP A 159 4.65 15.20 -3.14
CA ASP A 159 4.81 16.30 -2.21
C ASP A 159 3.48 16.57 -1.51
N ARG A 160 3.51 16.78 -0.18
CA ARG A 160 2.31 17.12 0.60
C ARG A 160 1.69 18.46 0.20
N HIS A 161 2.48 19.34 -0.40
CA HIS A 161 2.02 20.65 -0.90
C HIS A 161 1.50 20.58 -2.34
N GLN A 162 1.66 19.46 -3.03
CA GLN A 162 1.12 19.21 -4.36
C GLN A 162 -0.04 18.24 -4.31
N SER A 163 -1.02 18.42 -5.18
CA SER A 163 -2.19 17.53 -5.24
C SER A 163 -1.85 16.15 -5.80
N TYR A 164 -0.74 16.01 -6.53
CA TYR A 164 -0.43 14.79 -7.26
C TYR A 164 0.36 13.77 -6.44
N ARG A 165 0.09 12.50 -6.71
CA ARG A 165 0.76 11.32 -6.14
C ARG A 165 1.15 10.37 -7.25
N LEU A 166 2.30 9.75 -7.09
CA LEU A 166 2.84 8.75 -8.03
C LEU A 166 2.88 7.39 -7.35
N LEU A 167 2.36 6.38 -8.02
CA LEU A 167 2.50 4.98 -7.63
C LEU A 167 3.39 4.29 -8.64
N ARG A 168 4.54 3.78 -8.20
CA ARG A 168 5.45 3.03 -9.07
C ARG A 168 5.86 1.70 -8.47
N ALA A 169 6.05 0.71 -9.32
CA ALA A 169 6.64 -0.56 -8.93
C ALA A 169 8.17 -0.43 -8.92
N VAL A 170 8.80 -0.78 -7.78
CA VAL A 170 10.26 -0.86 -7.64
C VAL A 170 10.76 -2.29 -7.81
N LYS A 171 9.92 -3.25 -7.40
CA LYS A 171 10.13 -4.68 -7.57
C LYS A 171 8.81 -5.33 -7.94
N ASN A 172 8.85 -6.23 -8.92
CA ASN A 172 7.69 -7.03 -9.28
C ASN A 172 8.15 -8.38 -9.86
N ARG A 173 7.98 -9.47 -9.10
CA ARG A 173 8.34 -10.81 -9.56
C ARG A 173 7.45 -11.33 -10.67
N TYR A 174 6.27 -10.75 -10.83
CA TYR A 174 5.21 -11.26 -11.72
C TYR A 174 4.95 -10.37 -12.95
N GLY A 175 5.71 -9.28 -13.11
CA GLY A 175 5.49 -8.35 -14.21
C GLY A 175 6.51 -7.22 -14.30
N SER A 176 6.21 -6.24 -15.15
CA SER A 176 7.05 -5.06 -15.37
C SER A 176 7.07 -4.12 -14.16
N THR A 177 8.16 -3.38 -14.01
CA THR A 177 8.31 -2.25 -13.07
C THR A 177 8.25 -0.89 -13.76
N ASN A 178 8.03 -0.86 -15.07
CA ASN A 178 8.07 0.37 -15.87
C ASN A 178 6.77 1.19 -15.83
N GLU A 179 5.71 0.64 -15.23
CA GLU A 179 4.41 1.31 -15.16
C GLU A 179 4.37 2.29 -13.96
N ILE A 180 3.84 3.48 -14.22
CA ILE A 180 3.64 4.52 -13.22
C ILE A 180 2.16 4.91 -13.22
N GLY A 181 1.51 4.82 -12.04
CA GLY A 181 0.19 5.38 -11.82
C GLY A 181 0.29 6.82 -11.30
N VAL A 182 -0.45 7.73 -11.90
CA VAL A 182 -0.55 9.12 -11.43
C VAL A 182 -1.93 9.35 -10.86
N PHE A 183 -1.99 9.90 -9.65
CA PHE A 183 -3.24 10.20 -8.95
C PHE A 183 -3.24 11.64 -8.48
N GLU A 184 -4.42 12.23 -8.44
CA GLU A 184 -4.67 13.50 -7.79
C GLU A 184 -5.37 13.27 -6.45
N MET A 185 -4.88 13.93 -5.40
CA MET A 185 -5.51 13.89 -4.08
C MET A 185 -6.57 14.97 -4.01
N LEU A 186 -7.82 14.55 -3.88
CA LEU A 186 -9.01 15.40 -3.74
C LEU A 186 -9.62 15.22 -2.34
N ASP A 187 -10.60 16.05 -1.99
CA ASP A 187 -11.30 15.98 -0.70
C ASP A 187 -12.01 14.63 -0.47
N ASN A 188 -12.45 13.99 -1.56
CA ASN A 188 -13.13 12.70 -1.56
C ASN A 188 -12.21 11.51 -1.82
N GLY A 189 -10.89 11.70 -1.84
CA GLY A 189 -9.89 10.65 -2.02
C GLY A 189 -8.98 10.85 -3.23
N LEU A 190 -8.43 9.77 -3.73
CA LEU A 190 -7.54 9.74 -4.88
C LEU A 190 -8.33 9.54 -6.17
N SER A 191 -8.04 10.36 -7.17
CA SER A 191 -8.56 10.22 -8.54
C SER A 191 -7.42 9.89 -9.48
N GLN A 192 -7.62 8.94 -10.39
CA GLN A 192 -6.63 8.61 -11.40
C GLN A 192 -6.52 9.73 -12.43
N VAL A 193 -5.29 10.10 -12.80
CA VAL A 193 -5.00 11.02 -13.90
C VAL A 193 -4.81 10.22 -15.18
N GLU A 194 -5.75 10.34 -16.12
CA GLU A 194 -5.74 9.53 -17.36
C GLU A 194 -4.63 9.94 -18.33
N ASN A 195 -4.31 11.24 -18.38
CA ASN A 195 -3.28 11.78 -19.27
C ASN A 195 -2.23 12.62 -18.50
N PRO A 196 -1.23 11.98 -17.87
CA PRO A 196 -0.19 12.69 -17.14
C PRO A 196 0.62 13.67 -18.01
N SER A 197 0.75 13.39 -19.32
CA SER A 197 1.51 14.24 -20.25
C SER A 197 0.86 15.60 -20.45
N GLU A 198 -0.46 15.68 -20.57
CA GLU A 198 -1.18 16.96 -20.66
C GLU A 198 -1.02 17.79 -19.38
N MET A 199 -1.03 17.12 -18.23
CA MET A 199 -0.84 17.77 -16.94
C MET A 199 0.54 18.45 -16.83
N PHE A 200 1.61 17.79 -17.27
CA PHE A 200 2.96 18.36 -17.27
C PHE A 200 3.12 19.48 -18.32
N LEU A 201 2.31 19.47 -19.38
CA LEU A 201 2.34 20.49 -20.40
C LEU A 201 1.49 21.74 -20.05
N SER A 202 0.36 21.56 -19.35
CA SER A 202 -0.54 22.65 -18.94
C SER A 202 0.05 23.56 -17.84
N GLY A 203 1.03 23.09 -17.08
CA GLY A 203 1.75 23.87 -16.05
C GLY A 203 2.86 24.77 -16.58
N ARG A 204 3.06 24.90 -17.91
CA ARG A 204 4.08 25.81 -18.45
C ARG A 204 3.59 27.26 -18.39
N PRO A 205 4.36 28.17 -17.76
CA PRO A 205 4.06 29.60 -17.85
C PRO A 205 4.20 30.02 -19.31
N CYS A 206 3.09 30.42 -19.94
CA CYS A 206 3.11 31.05 -21.24
C CYS A 206 3.88 32.36 -21.16
N GLY A 207 5.03 32.46 -21.87
CA GLY A 207 5.76 33.72 -22.00
C GLY A 207 7.13 33.78 -21.32
N VAL A 208 7.68 32.68 -20.82
CA VAL A 208 9.08 32.64 -20.33
C VAL A 208 9.96 31.99 -21.39
N SER A 209 10.84 32.77 -22.01
CA SER A 209 11.87 32.26 -22.92
C SER A 209 12.89 31.45 -22.13
N GLY A 210 13.03 30.15 -22.44
CA GLY A 210 14.12 29.34 -21.91
C GLY A 210 13.79 28.01 -21.25
N SER A 211 12.58 27.46 -21.36
CA SER A 211 12.34 26.08 -20.94
C SER A 211 12.64 25.11 -22.10
N LEU A 212 13.83 24.53 -22.10
CA LEU A 212 14.19 23.41 -22.97
C LEU A 212 13.59 22.13 -22.39
N SER A 213 12.61 21.55 -23.10
CA SER A 213 12.13 20.20 -22.83
C SER A 213 12.83 19.25 -23.79
N LEU A 214 13.78 18.46 -23.30
CA LEU A 214 14.33 17.31 -24.02
C LEU A 214 13.35 16.15 -23.87
N ILE A 215 12.54 15.91 -24.90
CA ILE A 215 11.78 14.67 -25.05
C ILE A 215 12.71 13.72 -25.81
N HIS A 216 13.23 12.72 -25.14
CA HIS A 216 13.89 11.60 -25.79
C HIS A 216 12.80 10.59 -26.15
N ILE A 217 12.43 10.53 -27.42
CA ILE A 217 11.60 9.45 -27.98
C ILE A 217 12.56 8.44 -28.56
N SER A 218 12.63 7.27 -27.95
CA SER A 218 13.24 6.06 -28.53
C SER A 218 12.24 4.92 -28.45
#